data_5e58fb6783c4e115b0386aad96409519
#
_entry.id   5e58fb6783c4e115b0386aad96409519
#
_cell.length_a   1.000
_cell.length_b   1.000
_cell.length_c   1.000
_cell.angle_alpha   90.00
_cell.angle_beta   90.00
_cell.angle_gamma   90.00
#
_symmetry.space_group_name_H-M   'P 1'
#
loop_
_entity.id
_entity.type
_entity.pdbx_description
1 polymer ?
#
loop_
_entity_poly.entity_id
_entity_poly.type
_entity_poly.pdbx_seq_one_letter_code
_entity_poly.pdbx_strand_id
1 'polypeptide(L)'
;MKALAVIGYHRTGKTTLVTTLISELVKRGHTVVSFKDIHSEAYRADTEGKNTNLHLQAGSQAVFAKGLYDSALVFPKSLELKEVIPLLNADYLIIEGLKTAPVPKLVCAESTEQLDELLDDTCFGISGLISDKLSVYGKLPVFCLQKSLNNLMDYVLSHAFEILPISDPECCSACGKSCYQMAEDIVQ
;
A
#
# COMPACT_ATOMS: atom_id res chain seq x y z
N MET A 1 13.95 -2.72 0.36
CA MET A 1 12.59 -2.86 0.91
C MET A 1 11.65 -3.29 -0.20
N LYS A 2 11.07 -4.49 -0.09
CA LYS A 2 10.05 -4.96 -1.02
C LYS A 2 8.71 -4.26 -0.77
N ALA A 3 7.90 -4.05 -1.82
CA ALA A 3 6.63 -3.35 -1.69
C ALA A 3 5.51 -4.04 -2.45
N LEU A 4 4.28 -3.88 -1.95
CA LEU A 4 3.05 -4.20 -2.67
C LEU A 4 1.90 -3.31 -2.20
N ALA A 5 0.89 -3.14 -3.04
CA ALA A 5 -0.33 -2.42 -2.70
C ALA A 5 -1.56 -3.34 -2.63
N VAL A 6 -2.50 -2.98 -1.79
CA VAL A 6 -3.85 -3.54 -1.74
C VAL A 6 -4.82 -2.45 -2.14
N ILE A 7 -5.44 -2.60 -3.29
CA ILE A 7 -6.38 -1.63 -3.86
C ILE A 7 -7.82 -2.19 -3.88
N GLY A 8 -8.79 -1.34 -4.06
CA GLY A 8 -10.21 -1.73 -4.11
C GLY A 8 -11.13 -0.61 -3.62
N TYR A 9 -12.42 -0.81 -3.78
CA TYR A 9 -13.43 0.14 -3.30
C TYR A 9 -13.65 0.07 -1.79
N HIS A 10 -14.45 0.97 -1.27
CA HIS A 10 -14.79 0.99 0.16
C HIS A 10 -15.48 -0.32 0.56
N ARG A 11 -15.16 -0.85 1.76
CA ARG A 11 -15.73 -2.08 2.35
C ARG A 11 -15.52 -3.38 1.56
N THR A 12 -14.60 -3.46 0.62
CA THR A 12 -14.29 -4.70 -0.13
C THR A 12 -13.33 -5.66 0.60
N GLY A 13 -12.88 -5.33 1.82
CA GLY A 13 -11.99 -6.19 2.61
C GLY A 13 -10.51 -5.78 2.59
N LYS A 14 -10.14 -4.63 1.99
CA LYS A 14 -8.74 -4.15 1.94
C LYS A 14 -8.04 -4.15 3.30
N THR A 15 -8.61 -3.49 4.28
CA THR A 15 -7.98 -3.37 5.62
C THR A 15 -7.80 -4.74 6.27
N THR A 16 -8.74 -5.66 6.10
CA THR A 16 -8.61 -7.03 6.57
C THR A 16 -7.45 -7.74 5.89
N LEU A 17 -7.32 -7.63 4.56
CA LEU A 17 -6.20 -8.20 3.82
C LEU A 17 -4.88 -7.58 4.25
N VAL A 18 -4.77 -6.26 4.33
CA VAL A 18 -3.57 -5.53 4.76
C VAL A 18 -3.11 -5.97 6.14
N THR A 19 -4.01 -5.97 7.13
CA THR A 19 -3.67 -6.37 8.50
C THR A 19 -3.26 -7.84 8.59
N THR A 20 -3.87 -8.71 7.78
CA THR A 20 -3.49 -10.12 7.68
C THR A 20 -2.08 -10.26 7.08
N LEU A 21 -1.79 -9.59 5.98
CA LEU A 21 -0.45 -9.61 5.34
C LEU A 21 0.62 -9.11 6.30
N ILE A 22 0.39 -7.99 6.99
CA ILE A 22 1.33 -7.45 7.99
C ILE A 22 1.58 -8.48 9.09
N SER A 23 0.51 -9.05 9.66
CA SER A 23 0.63 -10.05 10.74
C SER A 23 1.42 -11.27 10.31
N GLU A 24 1.17 -11.80 9.12
CA GLU A 24 1.85 -13.00 8.61
C GLU A 24 3.32 -12.73 8.25
N LEU A 25 3.65 -11.56 7.69
CA LEU A 25 5.03 -11.17 7.43
C LEU A 25 5.82 -11.02 8.73
N VAL A 26 5.23 -10.38 9.75
CA VAL A 26 5.84 -10.24 11.08
C VAL A 26 6.05 -11.60 11.75
N LYS A 27 5.08 -12.52 11.70
CA LYS A 27 5.23 -13.89 12.20
C LYS A 27 6.36 -14.66 11.48
N ARG A 28 6.64 -14.35 10.24
CA ARG A 28 7.74 -14.93 9.44
C ARG A 28 9.09 -14.23 9.69
N GLY A 29 9.15 -13.26 10.62
CA GLY A 29 10.37 -12.58 11.06
C GLY A 29 10.76 -11.35 10.25
N HIS A 30 9.88 -10.86 9.38
CA HIS A 30 10.11 -9.65 8.60
C HIS A 30 9.68 -8.40 9.36
N THR A 31 10.41 -7.31 9.15
CA THR A 31 9.99 -5.97 9.54
C THR A 31 9.06 -5.38 8.48
N VAL A 32 7.95 -4.76 8.92
CA VAL A 32 6.92 -4.24 8.02
C VAL A 32 6.57 -2.81 8.39
N VAL A 33 6.50 -1.95 7.39
CA VAL A 33 5.89 -0.61 7.47
C VAL A 33 4.65 -0.58 6.59
N SER A 34 3.71 0.28 6.90
CA SER A 34 2.51 0.45 6.09
C SER A 34 2.30 1.91 5.71
N PHE A 35 1.80 2.11 4.49
CA PHE A 35 1.32 3.38 3.98
C PHE A 35 -0.18 3.26 3.73
N LYS A 36 -0.97 4.22 4.19
CA LYS A 36 -2.41 4.25 3.94
C LYS A 36 -2.79 5.56 3.26
N ASP A 37 -3.33 5.45 2.06
CA ASP A 37 -3.88 6.56 1.31
C ASP A 37 -5.31 6.87 1.81
N ILE A 38 -5.54 8.09 2.30
CA ILE A 38 -6.81 8.50 2.94
C ILE A 38 -7.42 9.63 2.14
N HIS A 39 -8.44 9.32 1.33
CA HIS A 39 -9.21 10.28 0.54
C HIS A 39 -10.38 10.88 1.35
N SER A 40 -10.08 11.53 2.47
CA SER A 40 -11.10 12.20 3.28
C SER A 40 -10.69 13.62 3.61
N GLU A 41 -11.48 14.58 3.19
CA GLU A 41 -11.27 16.00 3.51
C GLU A 41 -11.32 16.28 5.02
N ALA A 42 -12.02 15.43 5.78
CA ALA A 42 -12.11 15.54 7.23
C ALA A 42 -10.89 14.96 7.96
N TYR A 43 -10.02 14.20 7.28
CA TYR A 43 -8.84 13.61 7.92
C TYR A 43 -7.80 14.67 8.25
N ARG A 44 -7.32 14.65 9.50
CA ARG A 44 -6.17 15.41 9.96
C ARG A 44 -5.30 14.51 10.84
N ALA A 45 -4.00 14.50 10.56
CA ALA A 45 -3.01 13.74 11.35
C ALA A 45 -2.80 14.33 12.74
N ASP A 46 -3.08 15.63 12.92
CA ASP A 46 -2.95 16.34 14.19
C ASP A 46 -4.26 17.06 14.55
N THR A 47 -4.40 17.42 15.82
CA THR A 47 -5.58 18.10 16.34
C THR A 47 -5.28 19.60 16.47
N GLU A 48 -6.15 20.43 15.93
CA GLU A 48 -6.08 21.88 16.06
C GLU A 48 -6.04 22.30 17.55
N GLY A 49 -5.17 23.29 17.85
CA GLY A 49 -4.99 23.84 19.20
C GLY A 49 -4.06 23.02 20.12
N LYS A 50 -3.58 21.84 19.70
CA LYS A 50 -2.53 21.14 20.47
C LYS A 50 -1.15 21.75 20.22
N ASN A 51 -0.21 21.52 21.15
CA ASN A 51 1.15 22.06 21.08
C ASN A 51 1.88 21.70 19.79
N THR A 52 1.71 20.48 19.29
CA THR A 52 2.26 20.04 18.00
C THR A 52 1.74 20.88 16.84
N ASN A 53 0.45 21.18 16.83
CA ASN A 53 -0.18 22.03 15.82
C ASN A 53 0.33 23.49 15.91
N LEU A 54 0.54 24.02 17.13
CA LEU A 54 1.09 25.36 17.32
C LEU A 54 2.51 25.48 16.75
N HIS A 55 3.34 24.43 16.86
CA HIS A 55 4.67 24.43 16.24
C HIS A 55 4.59 24.51 14.71
N LEU A 56 3.66 23.76 14.09
CA LEU A 56 3.44 23.81 12.65
C LEU A 56 2.93 25.18 12.20
N GLN A 57 1.99 25.78 12.96
CA GLN A 57 1.48 27.14 12.69
C GLN A 57 2.57 28.22 12.83
N ALA A 58 3.55 28.00 13.70
CA ALA A 58 4.71 28.88 13.86
C ALA A 58 5.74 28.74 12.73
N GLY A 59 5.53 27.82 11.77
CA GLY A 59 6.37 27.66 10.59
C GLY A 59 7.30 26.44 10.61
N SER A 60 7.13 25.51 11.57
CA SER A 60 7.90 24.25 11.55
C SER A 60 7.54 23.42 10.32
N GLN A 61 8.54 22.91 9.60
CA GLN A 61 8.33 22.05 8.42
C GLN A 61 7.82 20.66 8.79
N ALA A 62 8.11 20.19 10.00
CA ALA A 62 7.60 18.96 10.58
C ALA A 62 7.70 19.00 12.09
N VAL A 63 6.89 18.23 12.79
CA VAL A 63 6.97 18.04 14.23
C VAL A 63 7.11 16.56 14.55
N PHE A 64 8.19 16.20 15.24
CA PHE A 64 8.34 14.89 15.85
C PHE A 64 7.83 14.96 17.29
N ALA A 65 6.74 14.30 17.55
CA ALA A 65 6.14 14.18 18.88
C ALA A 65 6.54 12.85 19.51
N LYS A 66 7.24 12.91 20.64
CA LYS A 66 7.62 11.72 21.43
C LYS A 66 6.72 11.64 22.66
N GLY A 67 5.86 10.64 22.73
CA GLY A 67 5.08 10.29 23.91
C GLY A 67 5.80 9.31 24.82
N LEU A 68 5.09 8.83 25.85
CA LEU A 68 5.60 7.79 26.77
C LEU A 68 5.53 6.40 26.13
N TYR A 69 4.58 6.16 25.23
CA TYR A 69 4.28 4.84 24.66
C TYR A 69 4.41 4.81 23.14
N ASP A 70 4.22 5.94 22.47
CA ASP A 70 4.24 6.08 21.02
C ASP A 70 4.93 7.36 20.59
N SER A 71 5.16 7.49 19.29
CA SER A 71 5.71 8.70 18.68
C SER A 71 5.04 8.95 17.34
N ALA A 72 4.97 10.21 16.93
CA ALA A 72 4.43 10.61 15.64
C ALA A 72 5.33 11.65 14.98
N LEU A 73 5.45 11.56 13.65
CA LEU A 73 6.04 12.60 12.80
C LEU A 73 4.91 13.19 11.96
N VAL A 74 4.66 14.49 12.13
CA VAL A 74 3.56 15.20 11.50
C VAL A 74 4.10 16.29 10.58
N PHE A 75 3.59 16.33 9.36
CA PHE A 75 3.87 17.34 8.34
C PHE A 75 2.63 18.21 8.11
N PRO A 76 2.79 19.53 7.84
CA PRO A 76 1.66 20.43 7.55
C PRO A 76 1.13 20.31 6.11
N LYS A 77 1.56 19.29 5.36
CA LYS A 77 1.20 19.03 3.97
C LYS A 77 1.02 17.54 3.73
N SER A 78 0.30 17.19 2.67
CA SER A 78 0.32 15.82 2.12
C SER A 78 1.70 15.53 1.54
N LEU A 79 2.19 14.31 1.75
CA LEU A 79 3.44 13.82 1.19
C LEU A 79 3.13 12.76 0.12
N GLU A 80 3.80 12.87 -1.01
CA GLU A 80 3.81 11.84 -2.04
C GLU A 80 4.61 10.61 -1.57
N LEU A 81 4.32 9.44 -2.13
CA LEU A 81 5.01 8.19 -1.79
C LEU A 81 6.54 8.33 -1.89
N LYS A 82 7.04 9.02 -2.92
CA LYS A 82 8.48 9.28 -3.12
C LYS A 82 9.12 10.09 -1.98
N GLU A 83 8.34 10.96 -1.31
CA GLU A 83 8.82 11.76 -0.17
C GLU A 83 8.81 10.92 1.13
N VAL A 84 7.90 9.93 1.21
CA VAL A 84 7.74 9.07 2.39
C VAL A 84 8.74 7.93 2.41
N ILE A 85 9.04 7.30 1.26
CA ILE A 85 9.96 6.15 1.17
C ILE A 85 11.31 6.37 1.89
N PRO A 86 12.00 7.52 1.72
CA PRO A 86 13.27 7.75 2.41
C PRO A 86 13.17 7.81 3.94
N LEU A 87 11.97 7.99 4.49
CA LEU A 87 11.72 8.02 5.93
C LEU A 87 11.46 6.62 6.51
N LEU A 88 11.31 5.61 5.65
CA LEU A 88 10.93 4.25 6.02
C LEU A 88 12.14 3.31 5.97
N ASN A 89 12.22 2.41 6.94
CA ASN A 89 13.25 1.36 6.99
C ASN A 89 12.61 0.05 7.47
N ALA A 90 12.39 -0.89 6.55
CA ALA A 90 11.81 -2.20 6.81
C ALA A 90 12.11 -3.17 5.66
N ASP A 91 11.81 -4.47 5.85
CA ASP A 91 11.91 -5.46 4.77
C ASP A 91 10.76 -5.28 3.77
N TYR A 92 9.56 -4.94 4.25
CA TYR A 92 8.34 -4.79 3.44
C TYR A 92 7.62 -3.47 3.70
N LEU A 93 7.11 -2.88 2.61
CA LEU A 93 6.13 -1.79 2.60
C LEU A 93 4.80 -2.31 2.07
N ILE A 94 3.75 -2.25 2.90
CA ILE A 94 2.39 -2.58 2.50
C ILE A 94 1.58 -1.29 2.33
N ILE A 95 1.07 -1.07 1.13
CA ILE A 95 0.32 0.14 0.78
C ILE A 95 -1.18 -0.20 0.75
N GLU A 96 -1.99 0.48 1.54
CA GLU A 96 -3.46 0.43 1.44
C GLU A 96 -3.98 1.61 0.62
N GLY A 97 -4.57 1.35 -0.52
CA GLY A 97 -5.00 2.37 -1.47
C GLY A 97 -3.92 2.68 -2.51
N LEU A 98 -3.85 3.93 -2.93
CA LEU A 98 -2.87 4.47 -3.88
C LEU A 98 -2.76 3.64 -5.18
N LYS A 99 -3.81 3.67 -5.99
CA LYS A 99 -3.90 2.92 -7.26
C LYS A 99 -2.76 3.22 -8.23
N THR A 100 -2.17 4.41 -8.12
CA THR A 100 -1.07 4.89 -8.97
C THR A 100 0.31 4.45 -8.49
N ALA A 101 0.42 3.73 -7.37
CA ALA A 101 1.72 3.25 -6.90
C ALA A 101 2.36 2.29 -7.90
N PRO A 102 3.64 2.49 -8.27
CA PRO A 102 4.37 1.62 -9.20
C PRO A 102 4.92 0.38 -8.46
N VAL A 103 4.01 -0.44 -7.97
CA VAL A 103 4.29 -1.67 -7.21
C VAL A 103 3.28 -2.75 -7.59
N PRO A 104 3.57 -4.05 -7.35
CA PRO A 104 2.61 -5.11 -7.57
C PRO A 104 1.37 -4.92 -6.69
N LYS A 105 0.19 -5.25 -7.22
CA LYS A 105 -1.09 -4.97 -6.58
C LYS A 105 -1.93 -6.22 -6.37
N LEU A 106 -2.53 -6.33 -5.18
CA LEU A 106 -3.66 -7.20 -4.89
C LEU A 106 -4.95 -6.39 -4.94
N VAL A 107 -5.94 -6.87 -5.66
CA VAL A 107 -7.23 -6.20 -5.82
C VAL A 107 -8.26 -6.82 -4.90
N CYS A 108 -8.91 -6.00 -4.05
CA CYS A 108 -10.08 -6.40 -3.27
C CYS A 108 -11.35 -5.90 -3.93
N ALA A 109 -12.24 -6.82 -4.25
CA ALA A 109 -13.53 -6.52 -4.88
C ALA A 109 -14.68 -7.34 -4.25
N GLU A 110 -15.91 -6.96 -4.54
CA GLU A 110 -17.14 -7.70 -4.22
C GLU A 110 -17.87 -8.22 -5.46
N SER A 111 -17.53 -7.67 -6.65
CA SER A 111 -18.14 -8.05 -7.94
C SER A 111 -17.13 -8.02 -9.08
N THR A 112 -17.50 -8.62 -10.21
CA THR A 112 -16.69 -8.67 -11.44
C THR A 112 -16.55 -7.31 -12.10
N GLU A 113 -17.59 -6.49 -12.04
CA GLU A 113 -17.60 -5.13 -12.59
C GLU A 113 -16.53 -4.26 -11.89
N GLN A 114 -16.37 -4.41 -10.58
CA GLN A 114 -15.29 -3.74 -9.85
C GLN A 114 -13.90 -4.23 -10.26
N LEU A 115 -13.75 -5.51 -10.59
CA LEU A 115 -12.49 -6.05 -11.12
C LEU A 115 -12.17 -5.45 -12.48
N ASP A 116 -13.14 -5.37 -13.38
CA ASP A 116 -12.95 -4.79 -14.73
C ASP A 116 -12.49 -3.32 -14.69
N GLU A 117 -12.90 -2.57 -13.64
CA GLU A 117 -12.50 -1.17 -13.44
C GLU A 117 -11.15 -1.00 -12.73
N LEU A 118 -10.72 -2.01 -11.97
CA LEU A 118 -9.56 -1.87 -11.07
C LEU A 118 -8.32 -2.58 -11.57
N LEU A 119 -8.49 -3.62 -12.40
CA LEU A 119 -7.37 -4.43 -12.88
C LEU A 119 -6.54 -3.66 -13.90
N ASP A 120 -5.23 -3.70 -13.70
CA ASP A 120 -4.21 -3.23 -14.62
C ASP A 120 -3.04 -4.23 -14.66
N ASP A 121 -2.03 -3.97 -15.48
CA ASP A 121 -0.90 -4.87 -15.70
C ASP A 121 0.03 -4.98 -14.47
N THR A 122 -0.17 -4.19 -13.42
CA THR A 122 0.53 -4.33 -12.14
C THR A 122 -0.20 -5.26 -11.16
N CYS A 123 -1.40 -5.73 -11.50
CA CYS A 123 -2.19 -6.59 -10.65
C CYS A 123 -1.75 -8.05 -10.79
N PHE A 124 -1.37 -8.69 -9.68
CA PHE A 124 -0.90 -10.06 -9.67
C PHE A 124 -1.88 -11.04 -8.98
N GLY A 125 -2.91 -10.56 -8.29
CA GLY A 125 -3.89 -11.42 -7.64
C GLY A 125 -5.08 -10.65 -7.10
N ILE A 126 -6.10 -11.39 -6.71
CA ILE A 126 -7.40 -10.87 -6.26
C ILE A 126 -7.74 -11.46 -4.90
N SER A 127 -8.47 -10.69 -4.08
CA SER A 127 -9.03 -11.12 -2.81
C SER A 127 -10.30 -10.30 -2.48
N GLY A 128 -10.68 -10.24 -1.21
CA GLY A 128 -11.86 -9.52 -0.75
C GLY A 128 -13.13 -10.36 -0.82
N LEU A 129 -14.28 -9.70 -0.81
CA LEU A 129 -15.58 -10.36 -0.72
C LEU A 129 -15.89 -11.27 -1.91
N ILE A 130 -15.35 -10.98 -3.09
CA ILE A 130 -15.53 -11.82 -4.29
C ILE A 130 -14.89 -13.21 -4.15
N SER A 131 -13.92 -13.37 -3.26
CA SER A 131 -13.20 -14.64 -3.05
C SER A 131 -14.07 -15.78 -2.51
N ASP A 132 -15.26 -15.47 -2.01
CA ASP A 132 -16.26 -16.49 -1.65
C ASP A 132 -16.97 -17.09 -2.88
N LYS A 133 -16.91 -16.40 -4.01
CA LYS A 133 -17.65 -16.77 -5.24
C LYS A 133 -16.74 -17.27 -6.36
N LEU A 134 -15.49 -16.83 -6.40
CA LEU A 134 -14.55 -17.13 -7.48
C LEU A 134 -13.23 -17.64 -6.92
N SER A 135 -12.55 -18.50 -7.68
CA SER A 135 -11.17 -18.95 -7.41
C SER A 135 -10.16 -18.43 -8.42
N VAL A 136 -10.64 -17.96 -9.58
CA VAL A 136 -9.83 -17.39 -10.67
C VAL A 136 -10.67 -16.33 -11.38
N TYR A 137 -10.03 -15.26 -11.86
CA TYR A 137 -10.63 -14.28 -12.76
C TYR A 137 -9.62 -13.91 -13.86
N GLY A 138 -9.95 -14.21 -15.10
CA GLY A 138 -9.01 -14.14 -16.20
C GLY A 138 -7.81 -15.09 -15.96
N LYS A 139 -6.61 -14.52 -15.86
CA LYS A 139 -5.39 -15.27 -15.52
C LYS A 139 -5.00 -15.13 -14.04
N LEU A 140 -5.69 -14.30 -13.27
CA LEU A 140 -5.33 -13.96 -11.90
C LEU A 140 -5.97 -14.93 -10.89
N PRO A 141 -5.19 -15.43 -9.92
CA PRO A 141 -5.73 -16.22 -8.82
C PRO A 141 -6.56 -15.36 -7.87
N VAL A 142 -7.61 -15.95 -7.31
CA VAL A 142 -8.45 -15.32 -6.29
C VAL A 142 -8.23 -16.03 -4.96
N PHE A 143 -7.81 -15.29 -3.94
CA PHE A 143 -7.45 -15.82 -2.63
C PHE A 143 -8.52 -15.53 -1.58
N CYS A 144 -9.10 -16.58 -1.03
CA CYS A 144 -9.95 -16.50 0.15
C CYS A 144 -9.09 -16.63 1.41
N LEU A 145 -9.07 -15.61 2.25
CA LEU A 145 -8.21 -15.57 3.45
C LEU A 145 -8.45 -16.75 4.40
N GLN A 146 -9.69 -17.20 4.54
CA GLN A 146 -10.05 -18.31 5.42
C GLN A 146 -9.58 -19.67 4.91
N LYS A 147 -9.38 -19.82 3.58
CA LYS A 147 -9.11 -21.13 2.94
C LYS A 147 -7.71 -21.25 2.36
N SER A 148 -7.09 -20.15 1.96
CA SER A 148 -5.86 -20.15 1.16
C SER A 148 -4.78 -19.18 1.64
N LEU A 149 -4.74 -18.87 2.94
CA LEU A 149 -3.80 -17.89 3.49
C LEU A 149 -2.34 -18.23 3.20
N ASN A 150 -1.92 -19.50 3.38
CA ASN A 150 -0.53 -19.88 3.12
C ASN A 150 -0.19 -19.72 1.63
N ASN A 151 -1.10 -20.14 0.73
CA ASN A 151 -0.89 -19.97 -0.71
C ASN A 151 -0.80 -18.49 -1.10
N LEU A 152 -1.65 -17.65 -0.52
CA LEU A 152 -1.56 -16.20 -0.70
C LEU A 152 -0.20 -15.66 -0.24
N MET A 153 0.27 -16.07 0.94
CA MET A 153 1.55 -15.58 1.47
C MET A 153 2.73 -16.02 0.60
N ASP A 154 2.77 -17.28 0.16
CA ASP A 154 3.83 -17.77 -0.73
C ASP A 154 3.80 -17.02 -2.08
N TYR A 155 2.60 -16.73 -2.57
CA TYR A 155 2.41 -15.96 -3.79
C TYR A 155 2.85 -14.51 -3.64
N VAL A 156 2.52 -13.86 -2.51
CA VAL A 156 3.00 -12.51 -2.18
C VAL A 156 4.51 -12.45 -2.07
N LEU A 157 5.14 -13.41 -1.39
CA LEU A 157 6.60 -13.46 -1.23
C LEU A 157 7.33 -13.61 -2.56
N SER A 158 6.72 -14.30 -3.54
CA SER A 158 7.29 -14.50 -4.88
C SER A 158 7.09 -13.32 -5.83
N HIS A 159 6.05 -12.50 -5.63
CA HIS A 159 5.71 -11.40 -6.54
C HIS A 159 6.08 -10.01 -6.00
N ALA A 160 6.27 -9.87 -4.68
CA ALA A 160 6.74 -8.59 -4.12
C ALA A 160 8.19 -8.34 -4.52
N PHE A 161 8.45 -7.23 -5.21
CA PHE A 161 9.79 -6.83 -5.63
C PHE A 161 10.28 -5.58 -4.87
N GLU A 162 11.57 -5.29 -4.99
CA GLU A 162 12.18 -4.10 -4.39
C GLU A 162 11.54 -2.84 -4.94
N ILE A 163 11.13 -1.95 -4.02
CA ILE A 163 10.54 -0.68 -4.42
C ILE A 163 11.51 0.11 -5.28
N LEU A 164 11.02 0.64 -6.39
CA LEU A 164 11.85 1.42 -7.31
C LEU A 164 12.32 2.72 -6.62
N PRO A 165 13.56 3.18 -6.87
CA PRO A 165 14.17 4.30 -6.18
C PRO A 165 13.38 5.61 -6.28
N ILE A 166 12.71 5.82 -7.42
CA ILE A 166 11.81 6.96 -7.67
C ILE A 166 10.44 6.40 -7.96
N SER A 167 9.63 6.23 -6.93
CA SER A 167 8.24 5.77 -7.07
C SER A 167 7.33 6.90 -7.55
N ASP A 168 7.71 7.52 -8.66
CA ASP A 168 6.99 8.60 -9.31
C ASP A 168 6.53 8.14 -10.69
N PRO A 169 5.23 8.16 -11.01
CA PRO A 169 4.72 7.82 -12.33
C PRO A 169 5.33 8.66 -13.46
N GLU A 170 5.71 9.91 -13.14
CA GLU A 170 6.32 10.85 -14.07
C GLU A 170 7.85 10.92 -13.93
N CYS A 171 8.49 9.83 -13.53
CA CYS A 171 9.90 9.80 -13.19
C CYS A 171 10.80 10.37 -14.31
N CYS A 172 12.08 10.54 -13.98
CA CYS A 172 13.10 11.13 -14.83
C CYS A 172 13.34 10.45 -16.19
N SER A 173 12.64 9.33 -16.49
CA SER A 173 12.80 8.52 -17.71
C SER A 173 14.25 8.13 -18.06
N ALA A 174 15.17 8.19 -17.08
CA ALA A 174 16.59 7.84 -17.30
C ALA A 174 16.78 6.39 -17.79
N CYS A 175 15.85 5.49 -17.45
CA CYS A 175 15.81 4.10 -17.92
C CYS A 175 14.98 3.93 -19.22
N GLY A 176 14.45 5.00 -19.81
CA GLY A 176 13.60 4.97 -21.01
C GLY A 176 12.12 4.61 -20.76
N LYS A 177 11.73 4.36 -19.51
CA LYS A 177 10.35 4.04 -19.09
C LYS A 177 9.99 4.79 -17.81
N SER A 178 8.70 4.98 -17.55
CA SER A 178 8.25 5.42 -16.22
C SER A 178 8.42 4.29 -15.20
N CYS A 179 8.51 4.63 -13.91
CA CYS A 179 8.53 3.61 -12.85
C CYS A 179 7.28 2.72 -12.88
N TYR A 180 6.13 3.25 -13.32
CA TYR A 180 4.91 2.48 -13.47
C TYR A 180 5.03 1.44 -14.59
N GLN A 181 5.49 1.82 -15.78
CA GLN A 181 5.75 0.90 -16.89
C GLN A 181 6.79 -0.17 -16.53
N MET A 182 7.79 0.19 -15.73
CA MET A 182 8.76 -0.79 -15.22
C MET A 182 8.11 -1.77 -14.24
N ALA A 183 7.18 -1.33 -13.38
CA ALA A 183 6.44 -2.20 -12.49
C ALA A 183 5.54 -3.17 -13.27
N GLU A 184 4.89 -2.71 -14.33
CA GLU A 184 4.10 -3.56 -15.24
C GLU A 184 4.96 -4.68 -15.85
N ASP A 185 6.14 -4.32 -16.39
CA ASP A 185 7.07 -5.30 -16.97
C ASP A 185 7.57 -6.35 -15.95
N ILE A 186 7.71 -6.00 -14.67
CA ILE A 186 8.18 -6.93 -13.64
C ILE A 186 7.08 -7.88 -13.19
N VAL A 187 5.82 -7.43 -13.17
CA VAL A 187 4.68 -8.22 -12.72
C VAL A 187 4.22 -9.23 -13.78
N GLN A 188 4.40 -8.93 -15.07
CA GLN A 188 4.08 -9.83 -16.20
C GLN A 188 5.10 -10.98 -16.33
#